data_36027edb2671eedbb42c43a491c598c1
#
_entry.id   36027edb2671eedbb42c43a491c598c1
#
_cell.length_a   1.000
_cell.length_b   1.000
_cell.length_c   1.000
_cell.angle_alpha   90.00
_cell.angle_beta   90.00
_cell.angle_gamma   90.00
#
_symmetry.space_group_name_H-M   'P 1'
#
loop_
_entity.id
_entity.type
_entity.pdbx_description
1 polymer ?
#
loop_
_entity_poly.entity_id
_entity_poly.type
_entity_poly.pdbx_seq_one_letter_code
_entity_poly.pdbx_strand_id
1 'polypeptide(L)'
;MSVINQHDRIIRELLQNGTSVLTGVAQYTPSVLGVWNSSTEKYNPEKHKVSVSISPSAELREALSVVGLEVLGVKDSTARIGLVTDTVTGLTDGSMTPGDDILISGEKIRVAGEVEGVGVFFIDSKGVETAVTRRLTQNDPKTVIARVPAELAEGTYTLRIVTQYSNSNTLLKAPRVIEYEHALRIGNGGGSDRPEIE
;
A
#
# COMPACT_ATOMS: atom_id res chain seq x y z
N MET A 1 20.10 29.34 -22.99
CA MET A 1 19.15 29.29 -21.86
C MET A 1 17.82 28.79 -22.41
N SER A 2 17.22 27.73 -21.83
CA SER A 2 15.96 27.20 -22.37
C SER A 2 14.81 28.19 -22.15
N VAL A 3 13.85 28.26 -23.10
CA VAL A 3 12.61 29.07 -23.00
C VAL A 3 11.86 28.78 -21.70
N ILE A 4 11.82 27.51 -21.28
CA ILE A 4 11.19 27.08 -20.02
C ILE A 4 11.84 27.72 -18.81
N ASN A 5 13.18 27.75 -18.76
CA ASN A 5 13.90 28.35 -17.63
C ASN A 5 13.68 29.87 -17.54
N GLN A 6 13.48 30.53 -18.68
CA GLN A 6 13.17 31.96 -18.71
C GLN A 6 11.75 32.25 -18.21
N HIS A 7 10.78 31.46 -18.64
CA HIS A 7 9.39 31.53 -18.17
C HIS A 7 9.29 31.33 -16.65
N ASP A 8 9.93 30.30 -16.11
CA ASP A 8 9.94 30.03 -14.69
C ASP A 8 10.63 31.13 -13.85
N ARG A 9 11.64 31.78 -14.43
CA ARG A 9 12.29 32.92 -13.80
C ARG A 9 11.34 34.09 -13.68
N ILE A 10 10.63 34.43 -14.75
CA ILE A 10 9.66 35.54 -14.77
C ILE A 10 8.54 35.30 -13.75
N ILE A 11 7.99 34.10 -13.69
CA ILE A 11 6.96 33.75 -12.70
C ILE A 11 7.48 33.99 -11.28
N ARG A 12 8.68 33.51 -10.96
CA ARG A 12 9.28 33.70 -9.63
C ARG A 12 9.48 35.17 -9.28
N GLU A 13 9.99 35.96 -10.21
CA GLU A 13 10.21 37.42 -10.01
C GLU A 13 8.88 38.14 -9.73
N LEU A 14 7.83 37.82 -10.49
CA LEU A 14 6.50 38.41 -10.28
C LEU A 14 5.89 38.02 -8.92
N LEU A 15 6.00 36.74 -8.54
CA LEU A 15 5.49 36.26 -7.26
C LEU A 15 6.25 36.86 -6.07
N GLN A 16 7.58 37.07 -6.19
CA GLN A 16 8.38 37.73 -5.16
C GLN A 16 7.94 39.17 -4.94
N ASN A 17 7.45 39.84 -6.01
CA ASN A 17 6.89 41.19 -5.95
C ASN A 17 5.42 41.21 -5.49
N GLY A 18 4.84 40.07 -5.05
CA GLY A 18 3.46 39.98 -4.61
C GLY A 18 2.43 40.00 -5.73
N THR A 19 2.85 39.87 -6.99
CA THR A 19 1.94 39.88 -8.14
C THR A 19 1.45 38.49 -8.46
N SER A 20 0.12 38.33 -8.59
CA SER A 20 -0.48 37.07 -9.08
C SER A 20 -0.17 36.87 -10.56
N VAL A 21 0.09 35.63 -10.95
CA VAL A 21 0.44 35.27 -12.33
C VAL A 21 -0.57 34.27 -12.86
N LEU A 22 -1.13 34.56 -14.03
CA LEU A 22 -1.99 33.65 -14.78
C LEU A 22 -1.23 33.17 -16.01
N THR A 23 -1.15 31.85 -16.17
CA THR A 23 -0.65 31.18 -17.38
C THR A 23 -1.77 30.39 -18.05
N GLY A 24 -1.53 29.85 -19.23
CA GLY A 24 -2.52 28.98 -19.92
C GLY A 24 -2.89 27.72 -19.14
N VAL A 25 -2.08 27.30 -18.15
CA VAL A 25 -2.31 26.05 -17.39
C VAL A 25 -2.60 26.27 -15.90
N ALA A 26 -2.10 27.36 -15.30
CA ALA A 26 -2.21 27.58 -13.87
C ALA A 26 -2.32 29.06 -13.49
N GLN A 27 -2.97 29.32 -12.37
CA GLN A 27 -2.99 30.60 -11.68
C GLN A 27 -2.18 30.48 -10.40
N TYR A 28 -1.25 31.37 -10.19
CA TYR A 28 -0.37 31.46 -9.03
C TYR A 28 -0.77 32.72 -8.25
N THR A 29 -1.12 32.55 -6.98
CA THR A 29 -1.54 33.68 -6.13
C THR A 29 -0.70 33.69 -4.85
N PRO A 30 0.14 34.71 -4.64
CA PRO A 30 0.88 34.87 -3.40
C PRO A 30 -0.09 35.10 -2.25
N SER A 31 0.20 34.49 -1.12
CA SER A 31 -0.60 34.63 0.10
C SER A 31 0.29 34.61 1.33
N VAL A 32 -0.22 35.12 2.44
CA VAL A 32 0.44 35.02 3.75
C VAL A 32 -0.46 34.19 4.65
N LEU A 33 0.06 33.04 5.06
CA LEU A 33 -0.59 32.14 6.01
C LEU A 33 -0.23 32.57 7.43
N GLY A 34 -1.14 32.37 8.38
CA GLY A 34 -0.94 32.67 9.79
C GLY A 34 -2.18 33.30 10.43
N VAL A 35 -2.13 33.48 11.74
CA VAL A 35 -3.22 34.12 12.50
C VAL A 35 -2.91 35.59 12.67
N TRP A 36 -3.81 36.43 12.17
CA TRP A 36 -3.76 37.89 12.29
C TRP A 36 -4.70 38.33 13.41
N ASN A 37 -4.16 38.98 14.45
CA ASN A 37 -4.94 39.41 15.59
C ASN A 37 -5.69 40.74 15.33
N SER A 38 -5.26 41.50 14.34
CA SER A 38 -5.93 42.72 13.90
C SER A 38 -5.59 43.04 12.44
N SER A 39 -6.42 43.87 11.79
CA SER A 39 -6.21 44.35 10.42
C SER A 39 -4.99 45.26 10.26
N THR A 40 -4.43 45.75 11.38
CA THR A 40 -3.24 46.65 11.42
C THR A 40 -1.99 45.92 11.89
N GLU A 41 -2.08 44.61 12.14
CA GLU A 41 -0.92 43.82 12.56
C GLU A 41 0.14 43.77 11.44
N LYS A 42 1.38 43.99 11.82
CA LYS A 42 2.50 43.88 10.88
C LYS A 42 2.93 42.44 10.70
N TYR A 43 3.47 42.13 9.53
CA TYR A 43 4.05 40.81 9.25
C TYR A 43 5.09 40.45 10.30
N ASN A 44 4.95 39.25 10.89
CA ASN A 44 5.90 38.64 11.82
C ASN A 44 6.30 37.26 11.27
N PRO A 45 7.59 37.02 10.95
CA PRO A 45 8.04 35.75 10.37
C PRO A 45 7.90 34.55 11.31
N GLU A 46 7.74 34.76 12.61
CA GLU A 46 7.49 33.67 13.57
C GLU A 46 6.03 33.16 13.53
N LYS A 47 5.09 34.03 13.17
CA LYS A 47 3.65 33.73 13.13
C LYS A 47 3.09 33.60 11.73
N HIS A 48 3.72 34.32 10.77
CA HIS A 48 3.24 34.42 9.41
C HIS A 48 4.22 33.81 8.43
N LYS A 49 3.71 33.01 7.50
CA LYS A 49 4.51 32.36 6.45
C LYS A 49 4.02 32.78 5.08
N VAL A 50 4.92 33.30 4.26
CA VAL A 50 4.62 33.55 2.86
C VAL A 50 4.43 32.21 2.12
N SER A 51 3.38 32.11 1.34
CA SER A 51 3.01 30.92 0.56
C SER A 51 2.50 31.32 -0.82
N VAL A 52 2.37 30.35 -1.70
CA VAL A 52 1.77 30.51 -3.02
C VAL A 52 0.67 29.47 -3.18
N SER A 53 -0.54 29.93 -3.51
CA SER A 53 -1.63 29.05 -3.92
C SER A 53 -1.55 28.84 -5.42
N ILE A 54 -1.63 27.60 -5.88
CA ILE A 54 -1.62 27.22 -7.29
C ILE A 54 -2.94 26.55 -7.61
N SER A 55 -3.66 27.08 -8.58
CA SER A 55 -4.92 26.50 -9.06
C SER A 55 -4.90 26.36 -10.58
N PRO A 56 -5.62 25.38 -11.15
CA PRO A 56 -5.76 25.25 -12.60
C PRO A 56 -6.38 26.51 -13.22
N SER A 57 -5.89 26.93 -14.38
CA SER A 57 -6.51 28.00 -15.16
C SER A 57 -7.90 27.63 -15.68
N ALA A 58 -8.69 28.61 -16.09
CA ALA A 58 -9.97 28.37 -16.72
C ALA A 58 -9.81 27.58 -18.04
N GLU A 59 -8.81 27.93 -18.82
CA GLU A 59 -8.47 27.25 -20.09
C GLU A 59 -8.15 25.77 -19.87
N LEU A 60 -7.35 25.43 -18.86
CA LEU A 60 -7.04 24.04 -18.54
C LEU A 60 -8.29 23.28 -18.09
N ARG A 61 -9.15 23.89 -17.27
CA ARG A 61 -10.41 23.26 -16.83
C ARG A 61 -11.35 23.00 -18.00
N GLU A 62 -11.47 23.95 -18.92
CA GLU A 62 -12.27 23.79 -20.12
C GLU A 62 -11.73 22.67 -21.01
N ALA A 63 -10.42 22.66 -21.27
CA ALA A 63 -9.76 21.60 -22.04
C ALA A 63 -9.98 20.20 -21.42
N LEU A 64 -9.96 20.10 -20.09
CA LEU A 64 -10.18 18.83 -19.39
C LEU A 64 -11.67 18.42 -19.36
N SER A 65 -12.61 19.35 -19.49
CA SER A 65 -14.05 19.05 -19.45
C SER A 65 -14.53 18.21 -20.65
N VAL A 66 -13.81 18.30 -21.77
CA VAL A 66 -14.13 17.54 -23.00
C VAL A 66 -13.34 16.24 -23.15
N VAL A 67 -12.48 15.91 -22.17
CA VAL A 67 -11.70 14.67 -22.19
C VAL A 67 -12.62 13.49 -21.90
N GLY A 68 -12.72 12.58 -22.87
CA GLY A 68 -13.37 11.29 -22.67
C GLY A 68 -12.57 10.44 -21.69
N LEU A 69 -13.20 10.00 -20.60
CA LEU A 69 -12.60 9.09 -19.64
C LEU A 69 -13.01 7.65 -19.96
N GLU A 70 -12.04 6.82 -20.28
CA GLU A 70 -12.22 5.38 -20.33
C GLU A 70 -11.84 4.81 -18.97
N VAL A 71 -12.80 4.19 -18.29
CA VAL A 71 -12.53 3.50 -17.03
C VAL A 71 -11.97 2.13 -17.35
N LEU A 72 -10.66 1.99 -17.36
CA LEU A 72 -9.94 0.71 -17.57
C LEU A 72 -10.10 -0.28 -16.41
N GLY A 73 -10.98 -0.01 -15.48
CA GLY A 73 -11.18 -0.76 -14.24
C GLY A 73 -10.49 -0.12 -13.04
N VAL A 74 -10.83 -0.59 -11.88
CA VAL A 74 -10.14 -0.20 -10.65
C VAL A 74 -8.73 -0.78 -10.73
N LYS A 75 -7.71 0.08 -10.60
CA LYS A 75 -6.35 -0.43 -10.40
C LYS A 75 -6.41 -1.38 -9.22
N ASP A 76 -6.12 -2.63 -9.48
CA ASP A 76 -6.26 -3.70 -8.50
C ASP A 76 -5.27 -3.44 -7.36
N SER A 77 -5.73 -2.69 -6.37
CA SER A 77 -5.00 -2.44 -5.12
C SER A 77 -5.36 -3.51 -4.10
N THR A 78 -5.73 -4.68 -4.59
CA THR A 78 -6.20 -5.81 -3.82
C THR A 78 -5.08 -6.26 -2.88
N ALA A 79 -5.45 -6.58 -1.68
CA ALA A 79 -4.53 -7.25 -0.77
C ALA A 79 -4.21 -8.63 -1.34
N ARG A 80 -2.94 -8.98 -1.40
CA ARG A 80 -2.50 -10.26 -1.97
C ARG A 80 -1.27 -10.78 -1.25
N ILE A 81 -1.17 -12.09 -1.16
CA ILE A 81 0.05 -12.80 -0.77
C ILE A 81 0.85 -13.05 -2.05
N GLY A 82 2.08 -12.56 -2.11
CA GLY A 82 2.93 -12.70 -3.30
C GLY A 82 3.89 -13.87 -3.20
N LEU A 83 4.50 -14.08 -2.01
CA LEU A 83 5.50 -15.11 -1.82
C LEU A 83 5.46 -15.62 -0.38
N VAL A 84 5.66 -16.92 -0.21
CA VAL A 84 5.86 -17.56 1.09
C VAL A 84 7.23 -18.25 1.09
N THR A 85 8.02 -17.97 2.12
CA THR A 85 9.37 -18.54 2.31
C THR A 85 9.40 -19.29 3.63
N ASP A 86 9.82 -20.54 3.63
CA ASP A 86 10.15 -21.27 4.85
C ASP A 86 11.43 -20.69 5.46
N THR A 87 11.40 -20.26 6.71
CA THR A 87 12.54 -19.57 7.34
C THR A 87 13.66 -20.54 7.74
N VAL A 88 13.38 -21.83 7.84
CA VAL A 88 14.37 -22.86 8.19
C VAL A 88 15.21 -23.25 6.96
N THR A 89 14.54 -23.50 5.86
CA THR A 89 15.19 -23.96 4.62
C THR A 89 15.57 -22.82 3.68
N GLY A 90 14.91 -21.66 3.82
CA GLY A 90 15.03 -20.54 2.90
C GLY A 90 14.35 -20.77 1.54
N LEU A 91 13.62 -21.88 1.38
CA LEU A 91 12.96 -22.22 0.13
C LEU A 91 11.63 -21.48 -0.06
N THR A 92 11.27 -21.28 -1.31
CA THR A 92 10.03 -20.61 -1.75
C THR A 92 9.17 -21.50 -2.62
N ASP A 93 9.43 -22.80 -2.62
CA ASP A 93 8.80 -23.83 -3.44
C ASP A 93 7.45 -24.32 -2.87
N GLY A 94 6.99 -23.69 -1.79
CA GLY A 94 5.78 -24.05 -1.07
C GLY A 94 5.99 -25.08 0.04
N SER A 95 7.22 -25.56 0.28
CA SER A 95 7.53 -26.40 1.44
C SER A 95 7.41 -25.60 2.74
N MET A 96 6.94 -26.24 3.81
CA MET A 96 6.83 -25.66 5.16
C MET A 96 7.35 -26.63 6.20
N THR A 97 8.02 -26.08 7.22
CA THR A 97 8.49 -26.83 8.39
C THR A 97 7.50 -26.64 9.54
N PRO A 98 6.78 -27.71 9.99
CA PRO A 98 5.86 -27.62 11.14
C PRO A 98 6.60 -27.17 12.41
N GLY A 99 5.95 -26.27 13.16
CA GLY A 99 6.52 -25.73 14.39
C GLY A 99 7.52 -24.60 14.20
N ASP A 100 7.89 -24.24 12.97
CA ASP A 100 8.79 -23.14 12.64
C ASP A 100 8.08 -22.00 11.90
N ASP A 101 8.80 -20.92 11.63
CA ASP A 101 8.22 -19.72 11.09
C ASP A 101 8.26 -19.73 9.54
N ILE A 102 7.22 -19.14 8.94
CA ILE A 102 7.20 -18.77 7.51
C ILE A 102 7.18 -17.25 7.38
N LEU A 103 7.90 -16.77 6.38
CA LEU A 103 7.88 -15.37 5.95
C LEU A 103 6.88 -15.22 4.80
N ILE A 104 5.85 -14.45 5.04
CA ILE A 104 4.80 -14.15 4.05
C ILE A 104 5.05 -12.73 3.54
N SER A 105 5.33 -12.60 2.26
CA SER A 105 5.51 -11.32 1.57
C SER A 105 4.29 -11.02 0.70
N GLY A 106 3.84 -9.77 0.70
CA GLY A 106 2.64 -9.41 -0.06
C GLY A 106 2.33 -7.92 -0.02
N GLU A 107 1.10 -7.59 -0.33
CA GLU A 107 0.57 -6.23 -0.28
C GLU A 107 -0.67 -6.17 0.60
N LYS A 108 -0.71 -5.26 1.56
CA LYS A 108 -1.82 -5.03 2.50
C LYS A 108 -2.23 -6.28 3.29
N ILE A 109 -1.24 -7.13 3.63
CA ILE A 109 -1.43 -8.41 4.32
C ILE A 109 -1.37 -8.31 5.86
N ARG A 110 -1.12 -7.12 6.41
CA ARG A 110 -1.09 -6.93 7.87
C ARG A 110 -2.38 -7.46 8.50
N VAL A 111 -2.23 -8.31 9.51
CA VAL A 111 -3.35 -8.86 10.29
C VAL A 111 -3.76 -7.84 11.34
N ALA A 112 -4.94 -7.26 11.19
CA ALA A 112 -5.51 -6.29 12.12
C ALA A 112 -7.03 -6.37 12.10
N GLY A 113 -7.65 -6.22 13.23
CA GLY A 113 -9.11 -6.22 13.39
C GLY A 113 -9.52 -6.76 14.75
N GLU A 114 -10.78 -6.46 15.09
CA GLU A 114 -11.40 -6.86 16.38
C GLU A 114 -12.51 -7.91 16.17
N VAL A 115 -12.86 -8.19 14.92
CA VAL A 115 -13.89 -9.16 14.58
C VAL A 115 -13.32 -10.56 14.72
N GLU A 116 -14.14 -11.49 15.24
CA GLU A 116 -13.83 -12.91 15.31
C GLU A 116 -13.47 -13.45 13.92
N GLY A 117 -12.45 -14.32 13.86
CA GLY A 117 -11.97 -14.89 12.61
C GLY A 117 -10.88 -14.07 11.90
N VAL A 118 -10.42 -12.94 12.48
CA VAL A 118 -9.23 -12.24 11.99
C VAL A 118 -7.96 -13.00 12.40
N GLY A 119 -7.11 -13.34 11.42
CA GLY A 119 -5.93 -14.16 11.69
C GLY A 119 -5.26 -14.72 10.45
N VAL A 120 -4.32 -15.63 10.68
CA VAL A 120 -3.66 -16.46 9.66
C VAL A 120 -4.13 -17.88 9.83
N PHE A 121 -4.50 -18.56 8.76
CA PHE A 121 -5.07 -19.89 8.76
C PHE A 121 -4.42 -20.78 7.70
N PHE A 122 -4.26 -22.05 8.05
CA PHE A 122 -3.90 -23.10 7.12
C PHE A 122 -5.12 -24.00 6.90
N ILE A 123 -5.50 -24.17 5.63
CA ILE A 123 -6.69 -24.94 5.24
C ILE A 123 -6.21 -26.20 4.53
N ASP A 124 -6.57 -27.37 5.05
CA ASP A 124 -6.23 -28.64 4.44
C ASP A 124 -7.07 -28.93 3.19
N SER A 125 -6.77 -30.03 2.49
CA SER A 125 -7.50 -30.47 1.30
C SER A 125 -8.97 -30.88 1.57
N LYS A 126 -9.35 -31.03 2.82
CA LYS A 126 -10.74 -31.34 3.27
C LYS A 126 -11.50 -30.10 3.70
N GLY A 127 -10.84 -28.92 3.68
CA GLY A 127 -11.43 -27.65 4.10
C GLY A 127 -11.36 -27.39 5.61
N VAL A 128 -10.59 -28.18 6.37
CA VAL A 128 -10.41 -27.95 7.81
C VAL A 128 -9.41 -26.80 7.99
N GLU A 129 -9.84 -25.78 8.74
CA GLU A 129 -9.04 -24.60 9.04
C GLU A 129 -8.27 -24.78 10.36
N THR A 130 -6.97 -24.57 10.34
CA THR A 130 -6.12 -24.49 11.52
C THR A 130 -5.57 -23.07 11.66
N ALA A 131 -5.94 -22.40 12.75
CA ALA A 131 -5.52 -21.03 13.02
C ALA A 131 -4.10 -20.98 13.58
N VAL A 132 -3.35 -19.96 13.21
CA VAL A 132 -2.10 -19.59 13.89
C VAL A 132 -2.44 -18.95 15.23
N THR A 133 -2.28 -19.71 16.33
CA THR A 133 -2.61 -19.25 17.68
C THR A 133 -1.51 -18.43 18.33
N ARG A 134 -0.27 -18.58 17.86
CA ARG A 134 0.87 -17.79 18.37
C ARG A 134 0.85 -16.36 17.83
N ARG A 135 1.34 -15.43 18.65
CA ARG A 135 1.56 -14.06 18.23
C ARG A 135 2.50 -14.04 17.01
N LEU A 136 2.12 -13.27 16.00
CA LEU A 136 2.96 -13.06 14.82
C LEU A 136 4.28 -12.38 15.22
N THR A 137 5.39 -12.93 14.74
CA THR A 137 6.74 -12.40 15.01
C THR A 137 6.94 -11.05 14.34
N GLN A 138 6.38 -10.90 13.13
CA GLN A 138 6.29 -9.65 12.39
C GLN A 138 4.89 -9.51 11.80
N ASN A 139 4.35 -8.29 11.78
CA ASN A 139 3.00 -8.02 11.30
C ASN A 139 2.93 -6.64 10.65
N ASP A 140 3.52 -6.53 9.46
CA ASP A 140 3.60 -5.30 8.66
C ASP A 140 2.73 -5.38 7.41
N PRO A 141 2.42 -4.24 6.75
CA PRO A 141 1.57 -4.22 5.56
C PRO A 141 2.08 -5.06 4.38
N LYS A 142 3.38 -5.31 4.32
CA LYS A 142 4.03 -6.07 3.23
C LYS A 142 4.65 -7.38 3.69
N THR A 143 4.79 -7.58 5.00
CA THR A 143 5.53 -8.72 5.57
C THR A 143 4.85 -9.20 6.83
N VAL A 144 4.50 -10.48 6.86
CA VAL A 144 3.98 -11.17 8.03
C VAL A 144 4.84 -12.39 8.29
N ILE A 145 5.31 -12.58 9.52
CA ILE A 145 5.99 -13.80 9.95
C ILE A 145 5.06 -14.53 10.91
N ALA A 146 4.66 -15.72 10.49
CA ALA A 146 3.71 -16.58 11.21
C ALA A 146 4.33 -17.95 11.47
N ARG A 147 4.05 -18.50 12.62
CA ARG A 147 4.48 -19.87 12.97
C ARG A 147 3.52 -20.91 12.39
N VAL A 148 4.07 -21.86 11.66
CA VAL A 148 3.31 -23.02 11.18
C VAL A 148 2.93 -23.86 12.40
N PRO A 149 1.63 -24.18 12.63
CA PRO A 149 1.23 -25.04 13.72
C PRO A 149 1.94 -26.42 13.68
N ALA A 150 2.48 -26.85 14.81
CA ALA A 150 3.27 -28.09 14.87
C ALA A 150 2.41 -29.34 14.69
N GLU A 151 1.12 -29.22 14.94
CA GLU A 151 0.11 -30.29 14.80
C GLU A 151 -0.36 -30.54 13.37
N LEU A 152 0.05 -29.71 12.41
CA LEU A 152 -0.30 -29.93 11.01
C LEU A 152 0.33 -31.22 10.48
N ALA A 153 -0.50 -32.11 9.95
CA ALA A 153 -0.06 -33.37 9.36
C ALA A 153 0.63 -33.16 8.01
N GLU A 154 1.28 -34.19 7.51
CA GLU A 154 1.76 -34.19 6.12
C GLU A 154 0.61 -34.02 5.14
N GLY A 155 0.78 -33.10 4.18
CA GLY A 155 -0.28 -32.80 3.23
C GLY A 155 -0.11 -31.45 2.55
N THR A 156 -1.14 -31.08 1.81
CA THR A 156 -1.22 -29.82 1.07
C THR A 156 -2.19 -28.86 1.76
N TYR A 157 -1.81 -27.61 1.85
CA TYR A 157 -2.54 -26.55 2.54
C TYR A 157 -2.68 -25.30 1.69
N THR A 158 -3.79 -24.61 1.86
CA THR A 158 -3.98 -23.24 1.39
C THR A 158 -3.75 -22.28 2.55
N LEU A 159 -2.90 -21.28 2.35
CA LEU A 159 -2.69 -20.19 3.32
C LEU A 159 -3.76 -19.13 3.12
N ARG A 160 -4.44 -18.75 4.20
CA ARG A 160 -5.43 -17.69 4.23
C ARG A 160 -5.10 -16.67 5.30
N ILE A 161 -5.19 -15.38 4.94
CA ILE A 161 -5.14 -14.27 5.88
C ILE A 161 -6.51 -13.60 5.90
N VAL A 162 -7.08 -13.42 7.07
CA VAL A 162 -8.32 -12.65 7.29
C VAL A 162 -7.96 -11.39 8.05
N THR A 163 -8.31 -10.22 7.52
CA THR A 163 -7.90 -8.95 8.10
C THR A 163 -8.87 -7.81 7.83
N GLN A 164 -8.99 -6.87 8.77
CA GLN A 164 -9.67 -5.58 8.58
C GLN A 164 -8.69 -4.44 8.24
N TYR A 165 -7.44 -4.75 7.93
CA TYR A 165 -6.44 -3.75 7.59
C TYR A 165 -6.78 -3.00 6.29
N SER A 166 -6.82 -1.65 6.33
CA SER A 166 -7.20 -0.79 5.21
C SER A 166 -6.07 0.05 4.63
N ASN A 167 -4.85 -0.05 5.18
CA ASN A 167 -3.72 0.85 4.90
C ASN A 167 -3.96 2.32 5.32
N SER A 168 -4.93 2.55 6.19
CA SER A 168 -5.23 3.82 6.84
C SER A 168 -5.37 3.61 8.36
N ASN A 169 -5.65 4.68 9.10
CA ASN A 169 -5.87 4.61 10.55
C ASN A 169 -7.22 4.00 10.95
N THR A 170 -8.09 3.70 9.98
CA THR A 170 -9.41 3.10 10.23
C THR A 170 -9.45 1.68 9.69
N LEU A 171 -10.02 0.76 10.46
CA LEU A 171 -10.25 -0.61 10.05
C LEU A 171 -11.37 -0.70 9.01
N LEU A 172 -11.34 -1.72 8.17
CA LEU A 172 -12.45 -2.05 7.27
C LEU A 172 -13.68 -2.46 8.09
N LYS A 173 -14.88 -2.10 7.62
CA LYS A 173 -16.14 -2.49 8.27
C LYS A 173 -16.36 -4.01 8.26
N ALA A 174 -15.97 -4.68 7.18
CA ALA A 174 -15.98 -6.12 7.05
C ALA A 174 -14.58 -6.65 6.86
N PRO A 175 -14.22 -7.81 7.42
CA PRO A 175 -12.93 -8.43 7.20
C PRO A 175 -12.76 -8.82 5.73
N ARG A 176 -11.51 -8.71 5.26
CA ARG A 176 -11.09 -9.14 3.94
C ARG A 176 -10.40 -10.49 4.06
N VAL A 177 -10.70 -11.37 3.14
CA VAL A 177 -10.06 -12.68 3.00
C VAL A 177 -9.01 -12.58 1.88
N ILE A 178 -7.81 -13.07 2.16
CA ILE A 178 -6.68 -13.11 1.22
C ILE A 178 -6.16 -14.53 1.22
N GLU A 179 -6.23 -15.21 0.08
CA GLU A 179 -5.70 -16.56 -0.09
C GLU A 179 -4.43 -16.53 -0.93
N TYR A 180 -3.50 -17.39 -0.58
CA TYR A 180 -2.30 -17.61 -1.38
C TYR A 180 -2.64 -18.51 -2.57
N GLU A 181 -2.27 -18.08 -3.77
CA GLU A 181 -2.63 -18.77 -5.02
C GLU A 181 -1.92 -20.12 -5.20
N HIS A 182 -0.81 -20.32 -4.47
CA HIS A 182 -0.02 -21.54 -4.56
C HIS A 182 -0.24 -22.43 -3.33
N ALA A 183 -0.23 -23.73 -3.56
CA ALA A 183 -0.35 -24.68 -2.48
C ALA A 183 0.93 -24.74 -1.63
N LEU A 184 0.78 -24.77 -0.32
CA LEU A 184 1.86 -25.05 0.63
C LEU A 184 1.84 -26.53 1.02
N ARG A 185 3.00 -27.09 1.36
CA ARG A 185 3.15 -28.53 1.62
C ARG A 185 3.96 -28.79 2.88
N ILE A 186 3.52 -29.80 3.63
CA ILE A 186 4.25 -30.36 4.75
C ILE A 186 4.58 -31.82 4.42
N GLY A 187 5.83 -32.22 4.63
CA GLY A 187 6.33 -33.55 4.32
C GLY A 187 7.14 -33.61 3.02
N ASN A 188 7.76 -34.76 2.78
CA ASN A 188 8.71 -34.96 1.68
C ASN A 188 7.98 -35.13 0.34
N GLY A 189 7.42 -34.05 -0.19
CA GLY A 189 6.89 -33.96 -1.55
C GLY A 189 8.03 -33.79 -2.54
N GLY A 190 8.94 -34.73 -2.66
CA GLY A 190 9.91 -34.82 -3.74
C GLY A 190 9.18 -35.04 -5.07
N GLY A 191 8.89 -33.94 -5.75
CA GLY A 191 8.46 -33.89 -7.13
C GLY A 191 9.34 -32.88 -7.83
N SER A 192 10.54 -33.28 -8.21
CA SER A 192 11.33 -32.54 -9.19
C SER A 192 10.69 -32.70 -10.56
N ASP A 193 9.74 -31.84 -10.89
CA ASP A 193 9.47 -31.52 -12.29
C ASP A 193 10.54 -30.55 -12.78
N ARG A 194 11.77 -31.04 -12.82
CA ARG A 194 12.83 -30.42 -13.57
C ARG A 194 12.78 -31.06 -14.97
N PRO A 195 12.47 -30.33 -16.04
CA PRO A 195 12.63 -30.86 -17.38
C PRO A 195 14.10 -31.16 -17.57
N GLU A 196 14.44 -32.44 -17.83
CA GLU A 196 15.76 -32.83 -18.31
C GLU A 196 15.93 -32.16 -19.67
N ILE A 197 16.98 -31.35 -19.76
CA ILE A 197 17.45 -30.78 -21.03
C ILE A 197 18.39 -31.81 -21.61
N GLU A 198 17.95 -32.53 -22.62
CA GLU A 198 18.85 -33.24 -23.53
C GLU A 198 19.60 -32.26 -24.45
#